data_fc87bbcc56b6186801bca892fdcab31d
#
_entry.id   fc87bbcc56b6186801bca892fdcab31d
#
_cell.length_a   1.000
_cell.length_b   1.000
_cell.length_c   1.000
_cell.angle_alpha   90.00
_cell.angle_beta   90.00
_cell.angle_gamma   90.00
#
_symmetry.space_group_name_H-M   'P 1'
#
loop_
_entity.id
_entity.type
_entity.pdbx_description
1 polymer ?
#
loop_
_entity_poly.entity_id
_entity_poly.type
_entity_poly.pdbx_seq_one_letter_code
_entity_poly.pdbx_strand_id
1 'polypeptide(L)'
;MKLLPYLSLFLTLLLIFSCNDAAITKVNDQGVNISYTDTKIGDTTLLFVHGWCINKSYWSNQVTYFSKKYRVVTFDMPGFGESGKNRKDWSTQAYGRDVDSVISQLKLKNVILIGHSMAGDIVLQAAINNPKVIGLVGIDNFKNVGHIENAASKKDFADAIATLKRNFKSVAVPYFKQDLFSKTTSKAIQERVLNDVTHADTTIAAASMEQGNAFDELDKLHQLKMKLYLINSDVHPADTTGLIRNKIPYQLLYIHGTGHFPMIEAPADFNLLLEKVIQDIKKGNS
;
A
#
# COMPACT_ATOMS: atom_id res chain seq x y z
N MET A 1 30.44 -70.91 25.09
CA MET A 1 29.26 -70.29 24.48
C MET A 1 29.20 -68.87 24.96
N LYS A 2 29.60 -67.92 24.12
CA LYS A 2 29.60 -66.45 24.49
C LYS A 2 28.43 -65.82 23.79
N LEU A 3 27.47 -65.27 24.56
CA LEU A 3 26.37 -64.47 24.06
C LEU A 3 26.87 -63.03 23.79
N LEU A 4 26.67 -62.53 22.57
CA LEU A 4 26.83 -61.13 22.19
C LEU A 4 25.51 -60.41 22.48
N PRO A 5 25.51 -59.20 23.06
CA PRO A 5 24.33 -58.36 23.11
C PRO A 5 24.21 -57.49 21.83
N TYR A 6 23.03 -57.52 21.22
CA TYR A 6 22.65 -56.63 20.12
C TYR A 6 22.47 -55.20 20.66
N LEU A 7 23.33 -54.29 20.20
CA LEU A 7 23.20 -52.84 20.45
C LEU A 7 22.31 -52.24 19.36
N SER A 8 21.04 -51.99 19.65
CA SER A 8 20.13 -51.32 18.74
C SER A 8 20.38 -49.79 18.81
N LEU A 9 20.95 -49.27 17.73
CA LEU A 9 21.19 -47.84 17.53
C LEU A 9 19.87 -47.17 17.11
N PHE A 10 19.20 -46.50 18.05
CA PHE A 10 18.06 -45.61 17.75
C PHE A 10 18.61 -44.32 17.14
N LEU A 11 18.47 -44.17 15.82
CA LEU A 11 18.80 -42.97 15.10
C LEU A 11 17.62 -41.98 15.25
N THR A 12 17.69 -41.10 16.21
CA THR A 12 16.72 -40.00 16.40
C THR A 12 16.94 -38.96 15.32
N LEU A 13 16.07 -38.96 14.30
CA LEU A 13 16.02 -37.94 13.25
C LEU A 13 15.46 -36.65 13.87
N LEU A 14 16.34 -35.74 14.29
CA LEU A 14 15.99 -34.36 14.67
C LEU A 14 15.55 -33.60 13.40
N LEU A 15 14.24 -33.51 13.18
CA LEU A 15 13.66 -32.57 12.26
C LEU A 15 13.89 -31.17 12.81
N ILE A 16 14.94 -30.51 12.32
CA ILE A 16 15.15 -29.08 12.54
C ILE A 16 14.09 -28.35 11.70
N PHE A 17 12.98 -27.96 12.31
CA PHE A 17 12.11 -26.92 11.75
C PHE A 17 12.92 -25.63 11.79
N SER A 18 13.57 -25.31 10.66
CA SER A 18 14.08 -23.97 10.43
C SER A 18 12.86 -23.04 10.29
N CYS A 19 12.51 -22.34 11.35
CA CYS A 19 11.74 -21.11 11.22
C CYS A 19 12.59 -20.19 10.35
N ASN A 20 12.24 -20.08 9.07
CA ASN A 20 12.72 -18.99 8.24
C ASN A 20 12.07 -17.71 8.75
N ASP A 21 12.66 -17.09 9.76
CA ASP A 21 12.48 -15.65 9.99
C ASP A 21 12.94 -14.97 8.71
N ALA A 22 11.97 -14.48 7.94
CA ALA A 22 12.27 -13.69 6.76
C ALA A 22 13.14 -12.53 7.23
N ALA A 23 14.42 -12.58 6.93
CA ALA A 23 15.37 -11.54 7.31
C ALA A 23 14.82 -10.22 6.78
N ILE A 24 14.55 -9.26 7.69
CA ILE A 24 14.13 -7.91 7.34
C ILE A 24 15.28 -7.31 6.53
N THR A 25 15.10 -7.28 5.23
CA THR A 25 16.04 -6.69 4.29
C THR A 25 15.70 -5.22 4.12
N LYS A 26 16.69 -4.38 3.91
CA LYS A 26 16.54 -2.93 3.78
C LYS A 26 17.08 -2.46 2.43
N VAL A 27 16.28 -1.61 1.77
CA VAL A 27 16.72 -0.79 0.64
C VAL A 27 17.17 0.56 1.21
N ASN A 28 18.19 1.17 0.66
CA ASN A 28 18.61 2.53 1.06
C ASN A 28 18.24 3.52 -0.02
N ASP A 29 17.45 4.54 0.31
CA ASP A 29 17.19 5.68 -0.54
C ASP A 29 17.66 6.96 0.13
N GLN A 30 18.65 7.62 -0.46
CA GLN A 30 19.23 8.90 0.01
C GLN A 30 19.56 8.90 1.52
N GLY A 31 20.05 7.76 2.03
CA GLY A 31 20.39 7.61 3.45
C GLY A 31 19.23 7.11 4.32
N VAL A 32 18.01 6.94 3.78
CA VAL A 32 16.87 6.37 4.50
C VAL A 32 16.79 4.87 4.25
N ASN A 33 16.81 4.08 5.30
CA ASN A 33 16.62 2.63 5.20
C ASN A 33 15.14 2.29 5.06
N ILE A 34 14.77 1.61 3.99
CA ILE A 34 13.40 1.15 3.70
C ILE A 34 13.30 -0.34 4.08
N SER A 35 12.42 -0.65 5.02
CA SER A 35 12.11 -2.02 5.42
C SER A 35 11.12 -2.65 4.44
N TYR A 36 11.40 -3.85 3.94
CA TYR A 36 10.54 -4.52 2.98
C TYR A 36 10.47 -6.05 3.21
N THR A 37 9.50 -6.68 2.58
CA THR A 37 9.45 -8.14 2.37
C THR A 37 9.44 -8.43 0.87
N ASP A 38 10.00 -9.58 0.47
CA ASP A 38 10.10 -9.96 -0.94
C ASP A 38 10.11 -11.49 -1.06
N THR A 39 9.13 -12.05 -1.74
CA THR A 39 9.00 -13.50 -1.94
C THR A 39 9.99 -14.07 -2.96
N LYS A 40 10.68 -13.22 -3.72
CA LYS A 40 11.75 -13.57 -4.68
C LYS A 40 11.32 -14.40 -5.89
N ILE A 41 10.09 -14.91 -5.96
CA ILE A 41 9.66 -15.89 -6.96
C ILE A 41 8.57 -15.27 -7.85
N GLY A 42 8.75 -15.36 -9.16
CA GLY A 42 7.78 -14.92 -10.19
C GLY A 42 8.35 -13.89 -11.16
N ASP A 43 7.90 -13.94 -12.42
CA ASP A 43 8.34 -13.02 -13.49
C ASP A 43 7.59 -11.67 -13.44
N THR A 44 6.37 -11.67 -12.93
CA THR A 44 5.59 -10.45 -12.66
C THR A 44 5.67 -10.13 -11.19
N THR A 45 5.97 -8.87 -10.87
CA THR A 45 6.05 -8.39 -9.49
C THR A 45 4.79 -7.62 -9.12
N LEU A 46 4.17 -7.97 -8.00
CA LEU A 46 3.16 -7.16 -7.34
C LEU A 46 3.85 -6.37 -6.23
N LEU A 47 3.89 -5.04 -6.39
CA LEU A 47 4.49 -4.14 -5.39
C LEU A 47 3.39 -3.38 -4.67
N PHE A 48 3.19 -3.70 -3.39
CA PHE A 48 2.14 -3.13 -2.56
C PHE A 48 2.69 -1.98 -1.71
N VAL A 49 1.98 -0.85 -1.77
CA VAL A 49 2.28 0.37 -1.02
C VAL A 49 1.12 0.70 -0.09
N HIS A 50 1.39 0.80 1.21
CA HIS A 50 0.38 1.01 2.24
C HIS A 50 -0.09 2.47 2.32
N GLY A 51 -1.21 2.71 2.99
CA GLY A 51 -1.78 4.03 3.23
C GLY A 51 -1.15 4.77 4.42
N TRP A 52 -1.73 5.93 4.74
CA TRP A 52 -1.30 6.82 5.80
C TRP A 52 -1.40 6.18 7.20
N CYS A 53 -0.36 6.32 8.02
CA CYS A 53 -0.26 5.85 9.40
C CYS A 53 -0.38 4.34 9.62
N ILE A 54 -0.33 3.54 8.57
CA ILE A 54 -0.30 2.08 8.64
C ILE A 54 1.05 1.55 8.12
N ASN A 55 1.17 0.25 7.89
CA ASN A 55 2.46 -0.36 7.53
C ASN A 55 2.28 -1.58 6.60
N LYS A 56 3.40 -2.14 6.13
CA LYS A 56 3.43 -3.28 5.19
C LYS A 56 2.68 -4.53 5.65
N SER A 57 2.48 -4.72 6.96
CA SER A 57 1.79 -5.90 7.50
C SER A 57 0.30 -5.96 7.14
N TYR A 58 -0.29 -4.86 6.67
CA TYR A 58 -1.66 -4.83 6.16
C TYR A 58 -1.84 -5.67 4.89
N TRP A 59 -0.76 -5.99 4.21
CA TRP A 59 -0.74 -6.81 2.99
C TRP A 59 -0.47 -8.31 3.23
N SER A 60 -0.43 -8.77 4.48
CA SER A 60 -0.07 -10.16 4.81
C SER A 60 -0.95 -11.20 4.11
N ASN A 61 -2.27 -10.95 4.01
CA ASN A 61 -3.19 -11.83 3.30
C ASN A 61 -2.89 -11.89 1.80
N GLN A 62 -2.51 -10.75 1.20
CA GLN A 62 -2.16 -10.63 -0.21
C GLN A 62 -0.83 -11.33 -0.50
N VAL A 63 0.16 -11.16 0.39
CA VAL A 63 1.43 -11.89 0.30
C VAL A 63 1.17 -13.39 0.29
N THR A 64 0.40 -13.91 1.23
CA THR A 64 0.07 -15.34 1.33
C THR A 64 -0.65 -15.87 0.08
N TYR A 65 -1.59 -15.09 -0.46
CA TYR A 65 -2.39 -15.50 -1.61
C TYR A 65 -1.59 -15.45 -2.92
N PHE A 66 -0.94 -14.32 -3.21
CA PHE A 66 -0.33 -14.04 -4.50
C PHE A 66 1.08 -14.61 -4.66
N SER A 67 1.82 -14.90 -3.58
CA SER A 67 3.18 -15.45 -3.65
C SER A 67 3.27 -16.81 -4.33
N LYS A 68 2.14 -17.49 -4.49
CA LYS A 68 2.05 -18.78 -5.22
C LYS A 68 2.26 -18.62 -6.73
N LYS A 69 2.04 -17.42 -7.28
CA LYS A 69 2.06 -17.16 -8.73
C LYS A 69 2.94 -15.96 -9.13
N TYR A 70 3.17 -15.03 -8.22
CA TYR A 70 3.81 -13.74 -8.47
C TYR A 70 4.92 -13.50 -7.45
N ARG A 71 5.93 -12.73 -7.85
CA ARG A 71 6.82 -12.11 -6.88
C ARG A 71 6.03 -11.01 -6.15
N VAL A 72 5.92 -11.12 -4.83
CA VAL A 72 5.21 -10.15 -4.01
C VAL A 72 6.21 -9.38 -3.17
N VAL A 73 6.15 -8.06 -3.30
CA VAL A 73 6.98 -7.13 -2.53
C VAL A 73 6.06 -6.19 -1.77
N THR A 74 6.30 -6.03 -0.48
CA THR A 74 5.68 -5.01 0.36
C THR A 74 6.77 -4.24 1.07
N PHE A 75 6.57 -2.97 1.36
CA PHE A 75 7.55 -2.19 2.12
C PHE A 75 6.84 -1.17 3.02
N ASP A 76 7.53 -0.75 4.07
CA ASP A 76 7.11 0.38 4.88
C ASP A 76 7.60 1.67 4.23
N MET A 77 6.71 2.60 3.94
CA MET A 77 7.12 3.93 3.49
C MET A 77 8.00 4.60 4.56
N PRO A 78 9.04 5.36 4.17
CA PRO A 78 9.83 6.18 5.10
C PRO A 78 8.96 6.97 6.06
N GLY A 79 9.31 6.91 7.35
CA GLY A 79 8.53 7.53 8.42
C GLY A 79 7.42 6.67 9.01
N PHE A 80 7.12 5.51 8.41
CA PHE A 80 6.12 4.56 8.88
C PHE A 80 6.74 3.18 9.11
N GLY A 81 6.06 2.36 9.93
CA GLY A 81 6.48 0.99 10.24
C GLY A 81 7.92 0.91 10.74
N GLU A 82 8.72 0.06 10.12
CA GLU A 82 10.13 -0.20 10.47
C GLU A 82 11.13 0.57 9.59
N SER A 83 10.64 1.40 8.66
CA SER A 83 11.49 2.22 7.81
C SER A 83 12.07 3.42 8.56
N GLY A 84 13.24 3.89 8.07
CA GLY A 84 13.90 5.07 8.59
C GLY A 84 13.11 6.35 8.39
N LYS A 85 13.48 7.39 9.14
CA LYS A 85 12.77 8.69 9.13
C LYS A 85 13.73 9.90 9.07
N ASN A 86 14.97 9.67 8.68
CA ASN A 86 16.03 10.68 8.66
C ASN A 86 15.98 11.54 7.39
N ARG A 87 14.83 12.09 7.04
CA ARG A 87 14.65 13.05 5.94
C ARG A 87 13.65 14.15 6.32
N LYS A 88 13.53 15.19 5.48
CA LYS A 88 12.62 16.33 5.66
C LYS A 88 11.54 16.42 4.57
N ASP A 89 11.78 15.81 3.42
CA ASP A 89 10.83 15.80 2.29
C ASP A 89 9.88 14.60 2.41
N TRP A 90 8.60 14.89 2.71
CA TRP A 90 7.52 13.92 2.87
C TRP A 90 6.47 14.08 1.77
N SER A 91 6.84 14.68 0.65
CA SER A 91 5.96 14.89 -0.50
C SER A 91 5.66 13.59 -1.23
N THR A 92 4.56 13.58 -2.00
CA THR A 92 4.21 12.48 -2.90
C THR A 92 5.36 12.16 -3.86
N GLN A 93 6.08 13.18 -4.34
CA GLN A 93 7.24 13.01 -5.21
C GLN A 93 8.40 12.30 -4.51
N ALA A 94 8.64 12.60 -3.23
CA ALA A 94 9.67 11.91 -2.45
C ALA A 94 9.31 10.44 -2.23
N TYR A 95 8.08 10.15 -1.85
CA TYR A 95 7.60 8.76 -1.73
C TYR A 95 7.59 8.01 -3.07
N GLY A 96 7.29 8.69 -4.19
CA GLY A 96 7.41 8.12 -5.53
C GLY A 96 8.84 7.68 -5.85
N ARG A 97 9.85 8.49 -5.48
CA ARG A 97 11.28 8.09 -5.60
C ARG A 97 11.64 6.90 -4.72
N ASP A 98 11.06 6.78 -3.51
CA ASP A 98 11.26 5.58 -2.68
C ASP A 98 10.76 4.32 -3.39
N VAL A 99 9.58 4.39 -4.04
CA VAL A 99 9.06 3.28 -4.86
C VAL A 99 10.02 2.93 -5.99
N ASP A 100 10.52 3.92 -6.72
CA ASP A 100 11.51 3.72 -7.79
C ASP A 100 12.82 3.11 -7.27
N SER A 101 13.26 3.51 -6.09
CA SER A 101 14.44 2.94 -5.41
C SER A 101 14.23 1.48 -5.05
N VAL A 102 13.05 1.11 -4.55
CA VAL A 102 12.67 -0.29 -4.29
C VAL A 102 12.67 -1.09 -5.60
N ILE A 103 12.03 -0.60 -6.65
CA ILE A 103 11.99 -1.23 -7.97
C ILE A 103 13.42 -1.45 -8.53
N SER A 104 14.26 -0.45 -8.43
CA SER A 104 15.62 -0.45 -8.99
C SER A 104 16.55 -1.39 -8.23
N GLN A 105 16.65 -1.22 -6.90
CA GLN A 105 17.61 -1.96 -6.07
C GLN A 105 17.24 -3.44 -5.94
N LEU A 106 15.94 -3.77 -5.92
CA LEU A 106 15.48 -5.16 -5.94
C LEU A 106 15.44 -5.75 -7.36
N LYS A 107 15.79 -4.95 -8.38
CA LYS A 107 15.77 -5.36 -9.80
C LYS A 107 14.43 -5.97 -10.21
N LEU A 108 13.33 -5.31 -9.78
CA LEU A 108 11.98 -5.77 -10.09
C LEU A 108 11.70 -5.64 -11.59
N LYS A 109 10.85 -6.52 -12.10
CA LYS A 109 10.45 -6.56 -13.51
C LYS A 109 8.94 -6.75 -13.61
N ASN A 110 8.34 -6.29 -14.71
CA ASN A 110 6.91 -6.41 -14.99
C ASN A 110 6.09 -6.03 -13.75
N VAL A 111 6.33 -4.82 -13.23
CA VAL A 111 5.81 -4.39 -11.94
C VAL A 111 4.37 -3.90 -12.09
N ILE A 112 3.47 -4.48 -11.32
CA ILE A 112 2.14 -3.93 -11.07
C ILE A 112 2.20 -3.23 -9.72
N LEU A 113 2.00 -1.91 -9.74
CA LEU A 113 1.94 -1.10 -8.53
C LEU A 113 0.54 -1.12 -7.94
N ILE A 114 0.43 -1.40 -6.65
CA ILE A 114 -0.83 -1.42 -5.91
C ILE A 114 -0.70 -0.44 -4.74
N GLY A 115 -1.42 0.66 -4.80
CA GLY A 115 -1.37 1.73 -3.80
C GLY A 115 -2.69 1.89 -3.04
N HIS A 116 -2.65 1.83 -1.71
CA HIS A 116 -3.82 2.04 -0.86
C HIS A 116 -3.90 3.48 -0.38
N SER A 117 -5.09 4.11 -0.48
CA SER A 117 -5.36 5.43 0.10
C SER A 117 -4.34 6.48 -0.40
N MET A 118 -3.64 7.19 0.49
CA MET A 118 -2.57 8.15 0.17
C MET A 118 -1.56 7.59 -0.85
N ALA A 119 -1.31 6.28 -0.83
CA ALA A 119 -0.37 5.67 -1.76
C ALA A 119 -0.87 5.61 -3.21
N GLY A 120 -2.12 5.94 -3.50
CA GLY A 120 -2.62 6.09 -4.88
C GLY A 120 -1.77 7.09 -5.68
N ASP A 121 -1.62 8.29 -5.16
CA ASP A 121 -0.80 9.35 -5.78
C ASP A 121 0.68 9.00 -5.83
N ILE A 122 1.17 8.29 -4.80
CA ILE A 122 2.57 7.85 -4.72
C ILE A 122 2.89 6.86 -5.83
N VAL A 123 2.04 5.85 -6.02
CA VAL A 123 2.24 4.86 -7.08
C VAL A 123 1.98 5.44 -8.48
N LEU A 124 1.08 6.42 -8.59
CA LEU A 124 0.90 7.21 -9.82
C LEU A 124 2.18 7.96 -10.17
N GLN A 125 2.78 8.68 -9.21
CA GLN A 125 4.05 9.39 -9.41
C GLN A 125 5.17 8.44 -9.85
N ALA A 126 5.28 7.26 -9.25
CA ALA A 126 6.29 6.27 -9.60
C ALA A 126 6.02 5.60 -10.97
N ALA A 127 4.74 5.43 -11.37
CA ALA A 127 4.38 4.80 -12.62
C ALA A 127 4.73 5.64 -13.86
N ILE A 128 4.73 6.97 -13.69
CA ILE A 128 5.01 7.89 -14.79
C ILE A 128 6.48 7.74 -15.22
N ASN A 129 6.65 7.39 -16.50
CA ASN A 129 7.98 7.21 -17.11
C ASN A 129 8.86 6.06 -16.55
N ASN A 130 8.30 5.16 -15.75
CA ASN A 130 9.03 3.96 -15.31
C ASN A 130 8.69 2.76 -16.21
N PRO A 131 9.59 2.36 -17.13
CA PRO A 131 9.31 1.30 -18.11
C PRO A 131 9.20 -0.09 -17.48
N LYS A 132 9.52 -0.26 -16.23
CA LYS A 132 9.34 -1.52 -15.50
C LYS A 132 7.91 -1.70 -14.99
N VAL A 133 7.13 -0.61 -14.92
CA VAL A 133 5.75 -0.63 -14.46
C VAL A 133 4.83 -0.95 -15.63
N ILE A 134 4.05 -2.02 -15.50
CA ILE A 134 3.13 -2.52 -16.52
C ILE A 134 1.66 -2.37 -16.12
N GLY A 135 1.38 -1.93 -14.89
CA GLY A 135 0.02 -1.72 -14.39
C GLY A 135 -0.01 -0.90 -13.11
N LEU A 136 -1.11 -0.17 -12.94
CA LEU A 136 -1.38 0.68 -11.78
C LEU A 136 -2.75 0.36 -11.21
N VAL A 137 -2.80 0.05 -9.91
CA VAL A 137 -4.02 -0.28 -9.19
C VAL A 137 -4.15 0.61 -7.95
N GLY A 138 -5.19 1.40 -7.91
CA GLY A 138 -5.57 2.18 -6.73
C GLY A 138 -6.56 1.38 -5.86
N ILE A 139 -6.32 1.42 -4.55
CA ILE A 139 -7.19 0.76 -3.57
C ILE A 139 -7.78 1.83 -2.66
N ASP A 140 -9.09 1.98 -2.75
CA ASP A 140 -9.89 2.96 -2.01
C ASP A 140 -9.35 4.39 -2.08
N ASN A 141 -9.06 4.82 -3.32
CA ASN A 141 -8.53 6.14 -3.65
C ASN A 141 -9.05 6.64 -5.01
N PHE A 142 -8.53 7.77 -5.52
CA PHE A 142 -8.98 8.42 -6.75
C PHE A 142 -10.50 8.66 -6.81
N LYS A 143 -11.08 8.98 -5.66
CA LYS A 143 -12.54 9.06 -5.50
C LYS A 143 -13.15 10.37 -6.02
N ASN A 144 -12.34 11.39 -6.28
CA ASN A 144 -12.84 12.74 -6.66
C ASN A 144 -11.82 13.46 -7.55
N VAL A 145 -11.34 12.78 -8.59
CA VAL A 145 -10.31 13.28 -9.50
C VAL A 145 -10.76 14.56 -10.19
N GLY A 146 -9.88 15.56 -10.23
CA GLY A 146 -10.15 16.83 -10.89
C GLY A 146 -11.20 17.69 -10.18
N HIS A 147 -11.43 17.46 -8.90
CA HIS A 147 -12.18 18.38 -8.04
C HIS A 147 -11.42 19.70 -7.92
N ILE A 148 -12.15 20.80 -8.13
CA ILE A 148 -11.57 22.14 -8.00
C ILE A 148 -11.86 22.65 -6.59
N GLU A 149 -10.82 22.76 -5.79
CA GLU A 149 -10.92 23.36 -4.47
C GLU A 149 -11.21 24.85 -4.56
N ASN A 150 -12.19 25.30 -3.81
CA ASN A 150 -12.47 26.72 -3.62
C ASN A 150 -11.67 27.29 -2.43
N ALA A 151 -11.72 28.60 -2.23
CA ALA A 151 -10.98 29.27 -1.16
C ALA A 151 -11.40 28.79 0.25
N ALA A 152 -12.67 28.41 0.44
CA ALA A 152 -13.15 27.91 1.72
C ALA A 152 -12.56 26.50 2.00
N SER A 153 -12.62 25.57 1.05
CA SER A 153 -12.06 24.21 1.23
C SER A 153 -10.55 24.23 1.44
N LYS A 154 -9.83 25.15 0.78
CA LYS A 154 -8.38 25.34 1.03
C LYS A 154 -8.10 25.82 2.46
N LYS A 155 -8.92 26.76 2.95
CA LYS A 155 -8.81 27.24 4.33
C LYS A 155 -9.11 26.13 5.34
N ASP A 156 -10.19 25.39 5.13
CA ASP A 156 -10.60 24.28 6.01
C ASP A 156 -9.50 23.20 6.08
N PHE A 157 -8.88 22.87 4.95
CA PHE A 157 -7.74 21.96 4.92
C PHE A 157 -6.54 22.53 5.72
N ALA A 158 -6.18 23.78 5.53
CA ALA A 158 -5.09 24.42 6.26
C ALA A 158 -5.34 24.44 7.77
N ASP A 159 -6.56 24.74 8.21
CA ASP A 159 -6.97 24.72 9.61
C ASP A 159 -6.95 23.30 10.19
N ALA A 160 -7.36 22.29 9.42
CA ALA A 160 -7.28 20.90 9.78
C ALA A 160 -5.83 20.44 9.97
N ILE A 161 -4.92 20.77 9.04
CA ILE A 161 -3.49 20.49 9.15
C ILE A 161 -2.88 21.20 10.37
N ALA A 162 -3.21 22.47 10.60
CA ALA A 162 -2.73 23.20 11.77
C ALA A 162 -3.18 22.54 13.09
N THR A 163 -4.41 22.03 13.11
CA THR A 163 -4.94 21.29 14.27
C THR A 163 -4.28 19.90 14.41
N LEU A 164 -4.08 19.20 13.31
CA LEU A 164 -3.39 17.92 13.26
C LEU A 164 -1.96 18.03 13.85
N LYS A 165 -1.23 19.08 13.48
CA LYS A 165 0.11 19.38 14.02
C LYS A 165 0.12 19.67 15.52
N ARG A 166 -0.92 20.32 16.05
CA ARG A 166 -1.03 20.66 17.47
C ARG A 166 -1.54 19.50 18.33
N ASN A 167 -2.51 18.76 17.81
CA ASN A 167 -3.16 17.67 18.53
C ASN A 167 -3.58 16.57 17.55
N PHE A 168 -2.61 15.74 17.16
CA PHE A 168 -2.79 14.69 16.18
C PHE A 168 -3.97 13.76 16.48
N LYS A 169 -4.03 13.25 17.71
CA LYS A 169 -5.03 12.24 18.09
C LYS A 169 -6.46 12.79 18.06
N SER A 170 -6.66 14.08 18.37
CA SER A 170 -7.98 14.69 18.38
C SER A 170 -8.58 14.87 16.99
N VAL A 171 -7.75 14.84 15.94
CA VAL A 171 -8.17 14.90 14.54
C VAL A 171 -8.17 13.51 13.90
N ALA A 172 -7.06 12.81 13.99
CA ALA A 172 -6.87 11.54 13.30
C ALA A 172 -7.84 10.45 13.81
N VAL A 173 -8.02 10.31 15.13
CA VAL A 173 -8.88 9.24 15.67
C VAL A 173 -10.35 9.40 15.28
N PRO A 174 -10.99 10.59 15.40
CA PRO A 174 -12.34 10.80 14.89
C PRO A 174 -12.46 10.56 13.37
N TYR A 175 -11.52 11.07 12.57
CA TYR A 175 -11.50 10.86 11.13
C TYR A 175 -11.52 9.37 10.77
N PHE A 176 -10.64 8.56 11.37
CA PHE A 176 -10.65 7.11 11.11
C PHE A 176 -11.97 6.45 11.51
N LYS A 177 -12.53 6.84 12.66
CA LYS A 177 -13.76 6.23 13.19
C LYS A 177 -15.00 6.60 12.38
N GLN A 178 -15.08 7.83 11.89
CA GLN A 178 -16.27 8.37 11.24
C GLN A 178 -16.27 8.17 9.74
N ASP A 179 -15.09 8.30 9.11
CA ASP A 179 -14.97 8.38 7.66
C ASP A 179 -14.34 7.12 7.03
N LEU A 180 -13.55 6.34 7.79
CA LEU A 180 -12.81 5.22 7.22
C LEU A 180 -13.34 3.84 7.60
N PHE A 181 -14.07 3.72 8.68
CA PHE A 181 -14.70 2.45 9.05
C PHE A 181 -16.13 2.37 8.54
N SER A 182 -16.53 1.19 8.08
CA SER A 182 -17.92 0.87 7.79
C SER A 182 -18.62 0.32 9.04
N LYS A 183 -19.95 0.18 8.97
CA LYS A 183 -20.73 -0.50 10.03
C LYS A 183 -20.33 -1.97 10.20
N THR A 184 -19.74 -2.56 9.19
CA THR A 184 -19.30 -3.96 9.14
C THR A 184 -17.85 -4.15 9.54
N THR A 185 -17.04 -3.07 9.63
CA THR A 185 -15.64 -3.16 10.07
C THR A 185 -15.58 -3.71 11.49
N SER A 186 -14.96 -4.89 11.67
CA SER A 186 -14.89 -5.56 12.96
C SER A 186 -14.12 -4.74 14.00
N LYS A 187 -14.47 -4.91 15.30
CA LYS A 187 -13.77 -4.22 16.39
C LYS A 187 -12.27 -4.50 16.38
N ALA A 188 -11.86 -5.74 16.11
CA ALA A 188 -10.44 -6.11 16.06
C ALA A 188 -9.68 -5.33 14.98
N ILE A 189 -10.28 -5.12 13.81
CA ILE A 189 -9.70 -4.29 12.74
C ILE A 189 -9.65 -2.83 13.16
N GLN A 190 -10.74 -2.29 13.73
CA GLN A 190 -10.76 -0.91 14.22
C GLN A 190 -9.67 -0.68 15.28
N GLU A 191 -9.55 -1.57 16.26
CA GLU A 191 -8.52 -1.49 17.31
C GLU A 191 -7.10 -1.55 16.74
N ARG A 192 -6.85 -2.45 15.81
CA ARG A 192 -5.55 -2.54 15.11
C ARG A 192 -5.20 -1.22 14.40
N VAL A 193 -6.12 -0.72 13.58
CA VAL A 193 -5.89 0.50 12.80
C VAL A 193 -5.70 1.71 13.74
N LEU A 194 -6.55 1.87 14.75
CA LEU A 194 -6.44 2.98 15.69
C LEU A 194 -5.17 2.89 16.54
N ASN A 195 -4.71 1.66 16.87
CA ASN A 195 -3.43 1.48 17.53
C ASN A 195 -2.29 2.00 16.66
N ASP A 196 -2.23 1.59 15.39
CA ASP A 196 -1.17 2.04 14.48
C ASP A 196 -1.19 3.56 14.30
N VAL A 197 -2.37 4.14 14.07
CA VAL A 197 -2.55 5.60 13.94
C VAL A 197 -2.09 6.35 15.20
N THR A 198 -2.43 5.85 16.38
CA THR A 198 -2.08 6.54 17.65
C THR A 198 -0.62 6.41 18.04
N HIS A 199 0.11 5.47 17.43
CA HIS A 199 1.56 5.26 17.62
C HIS A 199 2.41 5.76 16.46
N ALA A 200 1.80 6.29 15.40
CA ALA A 200 2.53 6.90 14.29
C ALA A 200 3.36 8.12 14.75
N ASP A 201 4.45 8.41 14.04
CA ASP A 201 5.19 9.66 14.21
C ASP A 201 4.31 10.83 13.75
N THR A 202 3.75 11.56 14.70
CA THR A 202 2.74 12.60 14.44
C THR A 202 3.27 13.75 13.60
N THR A 203 4.56 14.06 13.71
CA THR A 203 5.21 15.11 12.92
C THR A 203 5.29 14.69 11.45
N ILE A 204 5.72 13.46 11.20
CA ILE A 204 5.82 12.92 9.84
C ILE A 204 4.44 12.71 9.24
N ALA A 205 3.51 12.18 10.00
CA ALA A 205 2.14 11.96 9.54
C ALA A 205 1.46 13.28 9.14
N ALA A 206 1.61 14.35 9.94
CA ALA A 206 1.07 15.66 9.57
C ALA A 206 1.80 16.27 8.36
N ALA A 207 3.13 16.14 8.30
CA ALA A 207 3.92 16.65 7.18
C ALA A 207 3.61 15.94 5.86
N SER A 208 3.42 14.62 5.87
CA SER A 208 3.07 13.86 4.66
C SER A 208 1.69 14.23 4.13
N MET A 209 0.71 14.49 5.00
CA MET A 209 -0.61 14.97 4.59
C MET A 209 -0.53 16.38 3.99
N GLU A 210 0.17 17.29 4.66
CA GLU A 210 0.34 18.67 4.19
C GLU A 210 1.07 18.75 2.85
N GLN A 211 2.22 18.05 2.74
CA GLN A 211 3.05 18.10 1.53
C GLN A 211 2.42 17.32 0.37
N GLY A 212 1.65 16.25 0.68
CA GLY A 212 0.91 15.47 -0.30
C GLY A 212 -0.18 16.28 -1.00
N ASN A 213 -0.81 17.22 -0.31
CA ASN A 213 -1.86 18.07 -0.88
C ASN A 213 -1.38 18.99 -2.03
N ALA A 214 -0.09 19.18 -2.18
CA ALA A 214 0.47 19.94 -3.30
C ALA A 214 0.60 19.11 -4.60
N PHE A 215 0.22 17.83 -4.57
CA PHE A 215 0.32 16.94 -5.73
C PHE A 215 -0.82 17.21 -6.72
N ASP A 216 -0.48 17.52 -7.96
CA ASP A 216 -1.46 17.69 -9.03
C ASP A 216 -1.81 16.32 -9.63
N GLU A 217 -2.75 15.62 -8.97
CA GLU A 217 -3.22 14.30 -9.35
C GLU A 217 -3.69 14.25 -10.81
N LEU A 218 -4.46 15.26 -11.25
CA LEU A 218 -5.02 15.28 -12.59
C LEU A 218 -3.95 15.45 -13.66
N ASP A 219 -2.99 16.37 -13.47
CA ASP A 219 -1.85 16.54 -14.37
C ASP A 219 -1.06 15.23 -14.51
N LYS A 220 -0.84 14.52 -13.40
CA LYS A 220 -0.13 13.25 -13.40
C LYS A 220 -0.93 12.12 -14.06
N LEU A 221 -2.24 12.08 -13.91
CA LEU A 221 -3.09 11.13 -14.62
C LEU A 221 -3.05 11.34 -16.13
N HIS A 222 -2.95 12.58 -16.62
CA HIS A 222 -2.75 12.87 -18.05
C HIS A 222 -1.40 12.37 -18.58
N GLN A 223 -0.38 12.27 -17.73
CA GLN A 223 0.94 11.75 -18.10
C GLN A 223 1.00 10.21 -18.05
N LEU A 224 0.05 9.56 -17.37
CA LEU A 224 -0.02 8.11 -17.25
C LEU A 224 -0.36 7.46 -18.60
N LYS A 225 0.51 6.56 -19.09
CA LYS A 225 0.36 5.92 -20.40
C LYS A 225 -0.39 4.58 -20.35
N MET A 226 -1.01 4.26 -19.24
CA MET A 226 -1.74 3.01 -19.03
C MET A 226 -3.10 3.28 -18.39
N LYS A 227 -4.00 2.28 -18.45
CA LYS A 227 -5.30 2.36 -17.78
C LYS A 227 -5.12 2.35 -16.26
N LEU A 228 -5.86 3.22 -15.58
CA LEU A 228 -5.99 3.24 -14.13
C LEU A 228 -7.02 2.17 -13.70
N TYR A 229 -6.63 1.25 -12.86
CA TYR A 229 -7.54 0.28 -12.25
C TYR A 229 -7.82 0.68 -10.80
N LEU A 230 -9.09 0.59 -10.40
CA LEU A 230 -9.53 0.97 -9.06
C LEU A 230 -10.32 -0.17 -8.42
N ILE A 231 -10.01 -0.48 -7.17
CA ILE A 231 -10.81 -1.36 -6.31
C ILE A 231 -11.16 -0.56 -5.06
N ASN A 232 -12.38 -0.01 -5.05
CA ASN A 232 -12.82 0.89 -3.99
C ASN A 232 -13.98 0.29 -3.19
N SER A 233 -14.05 0.62 -1.90
CA SER A 233 -15.25 0.35 -1.10
C SER A 233 -16.41 1.26 -1.55
N ASP A 234 -17.63 0.83 -1.33
CA ASP A 234 -18.84 1.59 -1.66
C ASP A 234 -19.40 2.42 -0.50
N VAL A 235 -18.73 2.43 0.66
CA VAL A 235 -19.11 3.28 1.81
C VAL A 235 -19.06 4.75 1.44
N HIS A 236 -18.02 5.16 0.72
CA HIS A 236 -17.92 6.47 0.08
C HIS A 236 -17.66 6.25 -1.42
N PRO A 237 -18.73 6.17 -2.23
CA PRO A 237 -18.60 5.92 -3.66
C PRO A 237 -17.72 6.96 -4.36
N ALA A 238 -16.97 6.52 -5.36
CA ALA A 238 -16.14 7.42 -6.16
C ALA A 238 -17.00 8.26 -7.11
N ASP A 239 -16.79 9.57 -7.13
CA ASP A 239 -17.26 10.42 -8.22
C ASP A 239 -16.29 10.31 -9.40
N THR A 240 -16.71 9.59 -10.42
CA THR A 240 -15.90 9.38 -11.62
C THR A 240 -16.11 10.46 -12.69
N THR A 241 -16.91 11.48 -12.42
CA THR A 241 -17.21 12.57 -13.37
C THR A 241 -15.92 13.24 -13.86
N GLY A 242 -14.97 13.45 -12.96
CA GLY A 242 -13.67 14.06 -13.31
C GLY A 242 -12.82 13.15 -14.22
N LEU A 243 -12.78 11.85 -13.96
CA LEU A 243 -12.09 10.88 -14.84
C LEU A 243 -12.70 10.88 -16.25
N ILE A 244 -14.03 10.85 -16.34
CA ILE A 244 -14.78 10.87 -17.61
C ILE A 244 -14.53 12.18 -18.37
N ARG A 245 -14.72 13.33 -17.70
CA ARG A 245 -14.54 14.65 -18.29
C ARG A 245 -13.14 14.87 -18.87
N ASN A 246 -12.14 14.35 -18.17
CA ASN A 246 -10.73 14.48 -18.56
C ASN A 246 -10.22 13.31 -19.42
N LYS A 247 -11.11 12.41 -19.85
CA LYS A 247 -10.81 11.27 -20.72
C LYS A 247 -9.68 10.36 -20.17
N ILE A 248 -9.60 10.21 -18.86
CA ILE A 248 -8.65 9.30 -18.24
C ILE A 248 -9.15 7.86 -18.43
N PRO A 249 -8.39 6.95 -19.05
CA PRO A 249 -8.78 5.56 -19.17
C PRO A 249 -8.77 4.90 -17.79
N TYR A 250 -9.92 4.41 -17.32
CA TYR A 250 -10.01 3.74 -16.02
C TYR A 250 -10.94 2.53 -16.04
N GLN A 251 -10.82 1.71 -15.00
CA GLN A 251 -11.77 0.67 -14.65
C GLN A 251 -11.97 0.69 -13.14
N LEU A 252 -13.21 0.84 -12.71
CA LEU A 252 -13.58 0.84 -11.30
C LEU A 252 -14.34 -0.44 -10.97
N LEU A 253 -13.87 -1.15 -9.94
CA LEU A 253 -14.54 -2.27 -9.31
C LEU A 253 -14.87 -1.87 -7.87
N TYR A 254 -16.09 -2.18 -7.42
CA TYR A 254 -16.46 -2.00 -6.02
C TYR A 254 -16.30 -3.30 -5.25
N ILE A 255 -15.77 -3.17 -4.02
CA ILE A 255 -15.84 -4.20 -3.00
C ILE A 255 -16.88 -3.78 -1.97
N HIS A 256 -17.92 -4.61 -1.82
CA HIS A 256 -19.07 -4.28 -0.99
C HIS A 256 -18.88 -4.74 0.45
N GLY A 257 -19.55 -4.03 1.38
CA GLY A 257 -19.55 -4.41 2.78
C GLY A 257 -18.21 -4.22 3.50
N THR A 258 -17.31 -3.38 2.98
CA THR A 258 -16.04 -3.03 3.61
C THR A 258 -15.94 -1.52 3.84
N GLY A 259 -15.14 -1.11 4.81
CA GLY A 259 -14.68 0.28 4.91
C GLY A 259 -13.44 0.53 4.04
N HIS A 260 -12.62 1.43 4.51
CA HIS A 260 -11.41 1.90 3.81
C HIS A 260 -10.28 0.86 3.69
N PHE A 261 -10.38 -0.25 4.42
CA PHE A 261 -9.30 -1.25 4.50
C PHE A 261 -9.73 -2.61 3.91
N PRO A 262 -10.22 -2.68 2.66
CA PRO A 262 -10.77 -3.91 2.08
C PRO A 262 -9.78 -5.09 2.11
N MET A 263 -8.47 -4.83 2.02
CA MET A 263 -7.42 -5.84 2.03
C MET A 263 -7.32 -6.63 3.35
N ILE A 264 -7.86 -6.08 4.46
CA ILE A 264 -7.92 -6.77 5.75
C ILE A 264 -9.35 -7.02 6.23
N GLU A 265 -10.35 -6.28 5.72
CA GLU A 265 -11.75 -6.43 6.09
C GLU A 265 -12.41 -7.61 5.36
N ALA A 266 -12.13 -7.78 4.07
CA ALA A 266 -12.62 -8.87 3.23
C ALA A 266 -11.50 -9.41 2.31
N PRO A 267 -10.46 -10.01 2.86
CA PRO A 267 -9.25 -10.35 2.10
C PRO A 267 -9.50 -11.36 0.98
N ALA A 268 -10.44 -12.27 1.12
CA ALA A 268 -10.77 -13.25 0.09
C ALA A 268 -11.40 -12.57 -1.15
N ASP A 269 -12.41 -11.74 -0.95
CA ASP A 269 -13.10 -11.03 -2.04
C ASP A 269 -12.17 -10.00 -2.69
N PHE A 270 -11.38 -9.29 -1.86
CA PHE A 270 -10.37 -8.37 -2.36
C PHE A 270 -9.34 -9.07 -3.26
N ASN A 271 -8.83 -10.23 -2.85
CA ASN A 271 -7.87 -11.00 -3.64
C ASN A 271 -8.45 -11.44 -4.98
N LEU A 272 -9.72 -11.86 -5.03
CA LEU A 272 -10.40 -12.24 -6.28
C LEU A 272 -10.54 -11.05 -7.24
N LEU A 273 -10.94 -9.88 -6.73
CA LEU A 273 -11.04 -8.67 -7.53
C LEU A 273 -9.66 -8.23 -8.05
N LEU A 274 -8.64 -8.25 -7.20
CA LEU A 274 -7.28 -7.89 -7.58
C LEU A 274 -6.71 -8.91 -8.61
N GLU A 275 -6.97 -10.21 -8.45
CA GLU A 275 -6.53 -11.21 -9.44
C GLU A 275 -7.16 -10.94 -10.81
N LYS A 276 -8.46 -10.59 -10.86
CA LYS A 276 -9.13 -10.19 -12.11
C LYS A 276 -8.43 -8.99 -12.75
N VAL A 277 -8.14 -7.96 -11.97
CA VAL A 277 -7.41 -6.76 -12.46
C VAL A 277 -6.02 -7.12 -12.98
N ILE A 278 -5.26 -7.96 -12.27
CA ILE A 278 -3.93 -8.42 -12.70
C ILE A 278 -4.02 -9.16 -14.04
N GLN A 279 -5.03 -10.02 -14.24
CA GLN A 279 -5.23 -10.71 -15.50
C GLN A 279 -5.57 -9.75 -16.64
N ASP A 280 -6.39 -8.73 -16.39
CA ASP A 280 -6.73 -7.72 -17.38
C ASP A 280 -5.50 -6.88 -17.78
N ILE A 281 -4.66 -6.47 -16.82
CA ILE A 281 -3.38 -5.78 -17.08
C ILE A 281 -2.48 -6.66 -17.95
N LYS A 282 -2.32 -7.93 -17.63
CA LYS A 282 -1.44 -8.84 -18.37
C LYS A 282 -1.92 -9.06 -19.81
N LYS A 283 -3.23 -9.17 -20.06
CA LYS A 283 -3.80 -9.29 -21.40
C LYS A 283 -3.58 -8.03 -22.24
N GLY A 284 -3.64 -6.85 -21.62
CA GLY A 284 -3.42 -5.58 -22.31
C GLY A 284 -1.96 -5.30 -22.68
N ASN A 285 -1.01 -6.04 -22.09
CA ASN A 285 0.44 -5.92 -22.34
C ASN A 285 1.01 -7.11 -23.16
N SER A 286 0.16 -8.05 -23.58
CA SER A 286 0.49 -9.16 -24.47
C SER A 286 0.21 -8.77 -25.90
#